data_c7a769a91ec902d287f02d94eae30dad
#
_entry.id   c7a769a91ec902d287f02d94eae30dad
#
_cell.length_a   1.000
_cell.length_b   1.000
_cell.length_c   1.000
_cell.angle_alpha   90.00
_cell.angle_beta   90.00
_cell.angle_gamma   90.00
#
_symmetry.space_group_name_H-M   'P 1'
#
loop_
_entity.id
_entity.type
_entity.pdbx_description
1 polymer ?
#
loop_
_entity_poly.entity_id
_entity_poly.type
_entity_poly.pdbx_seq_one_letter_code
_entity_poly.pdbx_strand_id
1 'polypeptide(L)'
;MKPVIIVSTFPSKQSVNSIADLLVRKKLTACVNIIKNSSVYTWVGKTENKDEYLALFKTTKKNQLTLKKELEKLHPYDVAEIAEINVESINQSYMKWLVDSTN
;
A
#
# COMPACT_ATOMS: atom_id res chain seq x y z
N MET A 1 11.26 13.74 9.47
CA MET A 1 10.89 12.60 8.63
C MET A 1 9.48 12.80 8.12
N LYS A 2 9.21 12.48 6.85
CA LYS A 2 7.90 12.74 6.25
C LYS A 2 7.06 11.48 6.14
N PRO A 3 5.75 11.57 6.43
CA PRO A 3 4.84 10.44 6.23
C PRO A 3 4.45 10.32 4.76
N VAL A 4 4.29 9.08 4.30
CA VAL A 4 3.79 8.79 2.96
C VAL A 4 2.79 7.66 3.02
N ILE A 5 1.92 7.60 2.01
CA ILE A 5 0.99 6.50 1.83
C ILE A 5 1.26 5.90 0.46
N ILE A 6 1.51 4.60 0.43
CA ILE A 6 1.61 3.87 -0.83
C ILE A 6 0.25 3.21 -1.08
N VAL A 7 -0.30 3.45 -2.26
CA VAL A 7 -1.61 2.94 -2.67
C VAL A 7 -1.40 1.81 -3.65
N SER A 8 -2.12 0.71 -3.45
CA SER A 8 -2.11 -0.42 -4.37
C SER A 8 -3.45 -1.14 -4.30
N THR A 9 -3.81 -1.85 -5.36
CA THR A 9 -5.04 -2.65 -5.40
C THR A 9 -4.69 -4.11 -5.65
N PHE A 10 -5.49 -5.01 -5.08
CA PHE A 10 -5.22 -6.44 -5.08
C PHE A 10 -6.47 -7.22 -5.50
N PRO A 11 -6.30 -8.41 -6.12
CA PRO A 11 -7.44 -9.17 -6.61
C PRO A 11 -8.24 -9.89 -5.53
N SER A 12 -7.64 -10.17 -4.37
CA SER A 12 -8.31 -10.95 -3.33
C SER A 12 -7.94 -10.47 -1.94
N LYS A 13 -8.84 -10.72 -1.00
CA LYS A 13 -8.59 -10.43 0.41
C LYS A 13 -7.40 -11.22 0.94
N GLN A 14 -7.27 -12.47 0.50
CA GLN A 14 -6.17 -13.33 0.92
C GLN A 14 -4.82 -12.76 0.50
N SER A 15 -4.68 -12.33 -0.75
CA SER A 15 -3.41 -11.80 -1.26
C SER A 15 -3.01 -10.52 -0.53
N VAL A 16 -3.94 -9.59 -0.36
CA VAL A 16 -3.63 -8.31 0.30
C VAL A 16 -3.31 -8.51 1.79
N ASN A 17 -4.05 -9.40 2.47
CA ASN A 17 -3.78 -9.67 3.88
C ASN A 17 -2.42 -10.30 4.09
N SER A 18 -2.03 -11.25 3.25
CA SER A 18 -0.73 -11.92 3.35
C SER A 18 0.42 -10.94 3.15
N ILE A 19 0.30 -10.11 2.14
CA ILE A 19 1.34 -9.12 1.82
C ILE A 19 1.41 -8.04 2.90
N ALA A 20 0.26 -7.54 3.34
CA ALA A 20 0.20 -6.54 4.41
C ALA A 20 0.84 -7.05 5.69
N ASP A 21 0.50 -8.27 6.09
CA ASP A 21 1.06 -8.89 7.29
C ASP A 21 2.59 -8.98 7.21
N LEU A 22 3.09 -9.48 6.08
CA LEU A 22 4.52 -9.60 5.86
C LEU A 22 5.25 -8.27 5.94
N LEU A 23 4.70 -7.24 5.29
CA LEU A 23 5.37 -5.94 5.22
C LEU A 23 5.32 -5.17 6.54
N VAL A 24 4.27 -5.37 7.34
CA VAL A 24 4.22 -4.84 8.70
C VAL A 24 5.27 -5.53 9.57
N ARG A 25 5.39 -6.85 9.47
CA ARG A 25 6.41 -7.61 10.21
C ARG A 25 7.83 -7.18 9.86
N LYS A 26 8.07 -6.85 8.60
CA LYS A 26 9.36 -6.33 8.12
C LYS A 26 9.60 -4.88 8.51
N LYS A 27 8.63 -4.23 9.13
CA LYS A 27 8.71 -2.82 9.54
C LYS A 27 8.88 -1.86 8.35
N LEU A 28 8.43 -2.27 7.19
CA LEU A 28 8.43 -1.41 5.99
C LEU A 28 7.20 -0.51 5.94
N THR A 29 6.14 -0.90 6.63
CA THR A 29 4.93 -0.10 6.79
C THR A 29 4.43 -0.26 8.22
N ALA A 30 3.87 0.79 8.78
CA ALA A 30 3.37 0.76 10.15
C ALA A 30 1.95 0.21 10.24
N CYS A 31 1.16 0.49 9.21
CA CYS A 31 -0.26 0.16 9.18
C CYS A 31 -0.69 0.01 7.74
N VAL A 32 -1.57 -0.94 7.47
CA VAL A 32 -2.19 -1.09 6.16
C VAL A 32 -3.69 -1.09 6.35
N ASN A 33 -4.36 -0.10 5.75
CA ASN A 33 -5.82 -0.08 5.70
C ASN A 33 -6.25 -0.80 4.44
N ILE A 34 -7.21 -1.70 4.58
CA ILE A 34 -7.69 -2.54 3.48
C ILE A 34 -9.17 -2.31 3.31
N ILE A 35 -9.57 -1.92 2.10
CA ILE A 35 -10.94 -1.55 1.76
C ILE A 35 -11.37 -2.33 0.54
N LYS A 36 -12.52 -3.00 0.63
CA LYS A 36 -13.11 -3.63 -0.55
C LYS A 36 -13.67 -2.55 -1.46
N ASN A 37 -13.28 -2.56 -2.74
CA ASN A 37 -13.71 -1.55 -3.70
C ASN A 37 -14.10 -2.19 -5.04
N SER A 38 -14.82 -1.39 -5.84
CA SER A 38 -15.15 -1.73 -7.20
C SER A 38 -14.33 -0.85 -8.13
N SER A 39 -13.69 -1.44 -9.13
CA SER A 39 -12.84 -0.71 -10.07
C SER A 39 -13.36 -0.86 -11.49
N VAL A 40 -13.35 0.25 -12.23
CA VAL A 40 -13.70 0.28 -13.65
C VAL A 40 -12.48 0.80 -14.40
N TYR A 41 -11.99 0.03 -15.37
CA TYR A 41 -10.76 0.38 -16.08
C TYR A 41 -10.72 -0.28 -17.46
N THR A 42 -9.81 0.18 -18.30
CA THR A 42 -9.59 -0.41 -19.62
C THR A 42 -8.44 -1.41 -19.55
N TRP A 43 -8.71 -2.60 -20.05
CA TRP A 43 -7.69 -3.65 -20.16
C TRP A 43 -7.84 -4.34 -21.50
N VAL A 44 -6.76 -4.36 -22.29
CA VAL A 44 -6.73 -4.99 -23.63
C VAL A 44 -7.90 -4.52 -24.50
N GLY A 45 -8.13 -3.20 -24.52
CA GLY A 45 -9.17 -2.58 -25.36
C GLY A 45 -10.60 -2.75 -24.87
N LYS A 46 -10.80 -3.33 -23.69
CA LYS A 46 -12.13 -3.55 -23.13
C LYS A 46 -12.28 -2.82 -21.80
N THR A 47 -13.51 -2.41 -21.51
CA THR A 47 -13.84 -1.85 -20.20
C THR A 47 -14.13 -2.98 -19.23
N GLU A 48 -13.35 -3.09 -18.19
CA GLU A 48 -13.52 -4.08 -17.13
C GLU A 48 -14.15 -3.44 -15.91
N ASN A 49 -14.98 -4.21 -15.21
CA ASN A 49 -15.57 -3.82 -13.94
C ASN A 49 -15.30 -4.96 -12.96
N LYS A 50 -14.48 -4.70 -11.96
CA LYS A 50 -13.97 -5.76 -11.11
C LYS A 50 -13.98 -5.35 -9.64
N ASP A 51 -14.31 -6.29 -8.77
CA ASP A 51 -14.15 -6.11 -7.34
C ASP A 51 -12.69 -6.33 -6.98
N GLU A 52 -12.15 -5.41 -6.21
CA GLU A 52 -10.75 -5.45 -5.77
C GLU A 52 -10.64 -5.04 -4.31
N TYR A 53 -9.43 -5.06 -3.80
CA TYR A 53 -9.13 -4.60 -2.45
C TYR A 53 -8.09 -3.50 -2.54
N LEU A 54 -8.47 -2.31 -2.09
CA LEU A 54 -7.60 -1.14 -2.06
C LEU A 54 -6.82 -1.17 -0.74
N ALA A 55 -5.52 -1.06 -0.84
CA ALA A 55 -4.65 -1.03 0.33
C ALA A 55 -3.92 0.30 0.43
N LEU A 56 -3.92 0.87 1.64
CA LEU A 56 -3.20 2.09 1.95
C LEU A 56 -2.09 1.72 2.93
N PHE A 57 -0.87 1.68 2.42
CA PHE A 57 0.32 1.34 3.21
C PHE A 57 0.91 2.63 3.78
N LYS A 58 0.85 2.79 5.09
CA LYS A 58 1.32 4.00 5.75
C LYS A 58 2.74 3.81 6.24
N THR A 59 3.64 4.67 5.79
CA THR A 59 5.06 4.57 6.10
C THR A 59 5.71 5.95 6.09
N THR A 60 7.04 5.98 6.08
CA THR A 60 7.82 7.22 6.04
C THR A 60 8.63 7.27 4.76
N LYS A 61 9.12 8.47 4.43
CA LYS A 61 10.03 8.67 3.28
C LYS A 61 11.24 7.74 3.35
N LYS A 62 11.73 7.47 4.54
CA LYS A 62 12.88 6.59 4.75
C LYS A 62 12.67 5.20 4.17
N ASN A 63 11.47 4.65 4.33
CA ASN A 63 11.17 3.27 3.94
C ASN A 63 10.45 3.15 2.61
N GLN A 64 10.04 4.26 2.00
CA GLN A 64 9.15 4.24 0.84
C GLN A 64 9.71 3.46 -0.34
N LEU A 65 11.00 3.64 -0.66
CA LEU A 65 11.59 3.00 -1.82
C LEU A 65 11.67 1.49 -1.64
N THR A 66 12.11 1.04 -0.47
CA THR A 66 12.18 -0.38 -0.16
C THR A 66 10.78 -1.00 -0.15
N LEU A 67 9.81 -0.31 0.42
CA LEU A 67 8.42 -0.77 0.43
C LEU A 67 7.88 -0.94 -0.99
N LYS A 68 8.08 0.05 -1.87
CA LYS A 68 7.61 -0.02 -3.25
C LYS A 68 8.26 -1.18 -4.01
N LYS A 69 9.55 -1.42 -3.80
CA LYS A 69 10.26 -2.52 -4.43
C LYS A 69 9.74 -3.89 -3.97
N GLU A 70 9.49 -4.03 -2.67
CA GLU A 70 8.93 -5.26 -2.14
C GLU A 70 7.51 -5.50 -2.65
N LEU A 71 6.70 -4.46 -2.70
CA LEU A 71 5.35 -4.57 -3.26
C LEU A 71 5.38 -5.02 -4.71
N GLU A 72 6.25 -4.44 -5.53
CA GLU A 72 6.38 -4.80 -6.93
C GLU A 72 6.77 -6.27 -7.09
N LYS A 73 7.67 -6.73 -6.26
CA LYS A 73 8.16 -8.11 -6.26
C LYS A 73 7.09 -9.12 -5.83
N LEU A 74 6.28 -8.77 -4.83
CA LEU A 74 5.30 -9.66 -4.22
C LEU A 74 3.92 -9.60 -4.85
N HIS A 75 3.66 -8.56 -5.64
CA HIS A 75 2.31 -8.27 -6.16
C HIS A 75 1.83 -9.37 -7.12
N PRO A 76 0.57 -9.83 -7.00
CA PRO A 76 0.03 -10.85 -7.90
C PRO A 76 -0.28 -10.34 -9.32
N TYR A 77 -0.42 -9.03 -9.52
CA TYR A 77 -0.64 -8.46 -10.85
C TYR A 77 0.67 -8.22 -11.58
N ASP A 78 0.69 -8.46 -12.90
CA ASP A 78 1.83 -8.13 -13.74
C ASP A 78 2.02 -6.62 -13.84
N VAL A 79 0.91 -5.90 -13.99
CA VAL A 79 0.90 -4.44 -14.06
C VAL A 79 0.16 -3.91 -12.84
N ALA A 80 0.88 -3.77 -11.74
CA ALA A 80 0.31 -3.34 -10.47
C ALA A 80 0.38 -1.82 -10.30
N GLU A 81 -0.67 -1.24 -9.73
CA GLU A 81 -0.59 0.14 -9.26
C GLU A 81 0.20 0.17 -7.97
N ILE A 82 1.25 0.96 -7.93
CA ILE A 82 2.03 1.22 -6.71
C ILE A 82 2.31 2.70 -6.73
N ALA A 83 1.40 3.48 -6.16
CA ALA A 83 1.44 4.93 -6.23
C ALA A 83 1.77 5.51 -4.87
N GLU A 84 2.59 6.55 -4.88
CA GLU A 84 2.99 7.23 -3.65
C GLU A 84 2.20 8.52 -3.49
N ILE A 85 1.63 8.69 -2.30
CA ILE A 85 0.94 9.92 -1.92
C ILE A 85 1.71 10.55 -0.77
N ASN A 86 2.17 11.77 -0.94
CA ASN A 86 2.84 12.53 0.10
C ASN A 86 1.80 13.10 1.05
N VAL A 87 1.97 12.86 2.34
CA VAL A 87 1.09 13.41 3.37
C VAL A 87 1.70 14.72 3.84
N GLU A 88 1.04 15.83 3.57
CA GLU A 88 1.57 17.15 3.88
C GLU A 88 1.67 17.39 5.39
N SER A 89 0.65 17.00 6.12
CA SER A 89 0.67 17.13 7.57
C SER A 89 -0.03 15.97 8.25
N ILE A 90 0.41 15.68 9.44
CA ILE A 90 -0.15 14.62 10.26
C ILE A 90 0.03 15.03 11.73
N ASN A 91 -0.86 14.59 12.59
CA ASN A 91 -0.75 14.90 14.00
C ASN A 91 0.48 14.27 14.61
N GLN A 92 1.05 14.94 15.61
CA GLN A 92 2.35 14.59 16.16
C GLN A 92 2.40 13.21 16.82
N SER A 93 1.38 12.83 17.55
CA SER A 93 1.35 11.53 18.23
C SER A 93 1.32 10.37 17.23
N TYR A 94 0.58 10.53 16.14
CA TYR A 94 0.52 9.49 15.10
C TYR A 94 1.85 9.39 14.34
N MET A 95 2.46 10.54 14.06
CA MET A 95 3.78 10.57 13.41
C MET A 95 4.83 9.83 14.24
N LYS A 96 4.83 10.05 15.55
CA LYS A 96 5.74 9.35 16.45
C LYS A 96 5.53 7.85 16.40
N TRP A 97 4.26 7.41 16.45
CA TRP A 97 3.93 6.00 16.36
C TRP A 97 4.38 5.40 15.02
N LEU A 98 4.17 6.14 13.93
CA LEU A 98 4.56 5.72 12.58
C LEU A 98 6.06 5.48 12.49
N VAL A 99 6.85 6.43 12.98
CA VAL A 99 8.32 6.32 13.00
C VAL A 99 8.77 5.15 13.86
N ASP A 100 8.24 5.04 15.08
CA ASP A 100 8.61 3.98 16.01
C ASP A 100 8.28 2.58 15.47
N SER A 101 7.19 2.48 14.70
CA SER A 101 6.74 1.20 14.15
C SER A 101 7.51 0.76 12.92
N THR A 102 8.22 1.67 12.28
CA THR A 102 8.96 1.39 11.03
C THR A 102 10.47 1.59 11.19
N ASN A 103 10.92 1.68 12.40
CA ASN A 103 12.33 1.95 12.66
C ASN A 103 13.13 0.66 12.88
#